data_27b9eb09e83397e91524f62c837af1ca
#
_entry.id   27b9eb09e83397e91524f62c837af1ca
#
_cell.length_a   1.000
_cell.length_b   1.000
_cell.length_c   1.000
_cell.angle_alpha   90.00
_cell.angle_beta   90.00
_cell.angle_gamma   90.00
#
_symmetry.space_group_name_H-M   'P 1'
#
loop_
_entity.id
_entity.type
_entity.pdbx_description
1 polymer ?
#
loop_
_entity_poly.entity_id
_entity_poly.type
_entity_poly.pdbx_seq_one_letter_code
_entity_poly.pdbx_strand_id
1 'polypeptide(L)'
;MSQVSAIIPAAGTGARFGEPKQFKSLAGLPLLFHCLSPFFLSKTIKEIILIVQSNKIEFTKKGLQALKFEKKVKVVIGGQKRQDSVKNGILASSNSTKLVCIHDAARPFVTENLINKSVSLCKSADGAVIACPSVDTVKLNDNGFIRKTLDRNDIWLAQTPQTFKKEKLIKAINNADNTGLIATDESVMMEEMGYSIKLVKGDENNFKITTMHDWIRAESLL
;
A
#
# COMPACT_ATOMS: atom_id res chain seq x y z
N MET A 1 21.61 7.92 5.93
CA MET A 1 20.15 7.92 5.63
C MET A 1 19.58 6.56 6.00
N SER A 2 18.41 6.52 6.64
CA SER A 2 17.75 5.24 6.98
C SER A 2 17.41 4.47 5.71
N GLN A 3 17.74 3.18 5.64
CA GLN A 3 17.36 2.34 4.51
C GLN A 3 15.86 2.07 4.51
N VAL A 4 15.19 2.34 3.39
CA VAL A 4 13.74 2.18 3.20
C VAL A 4 13.50 1.08 2.18
N SER A 5 12.66 0.11 2.54
CA SER A 5 12.18 -0.93 1.64
C SER A 5 10.71 -0.70 1.29
N ALA A 6 10.38 -0.71 0.02
CA ALA A 6 8.98 -0.71 -0.42
C ALA A 6 8.42 -2.12 -0.38
N ILE A 7 7.23 -2.27 0.18
CA ILE A 7 6.49 -3.54 0.29
C ILE A 7 5.22 -3.40 -0.57
N ILE A 8 5.12 -4.18 -1.64
CA ILE A 8 4.04 -4.06 -2.63
C ILE A 8 3.21 -5.36 -2.66
N PRO A 9 2.14 -5.45 -1.84
CA PRO A 9 1.25 -6.60 -1.86
C PRO A 9 0.40 -6.64 -3.14
N ALA A 10 0.64 -7.64 -3.97
CA ALA A 10 -0.04 -7.91 -5.24
C ALA A 10 -0.60 -9.35 -5.34
N ALA A 11 -0.72 -10.06 -4.21
CA ALA A 11 -1.19 -11.46 -4.19
C ALA A 11 -2.73 -11.60 -4.13
N GLY A 12 -3.48 -10.50 -4.09
CA GLY A 12 -4.95 -10.53 -4.01
C GLY A 12 -5.60 -11.15 -5.25
N THR A 13 -6.75 -11.81 -5.07
CA THR A 13 -7.52 -12.48 -6.13
C THR A 13 -8.32 -11.51 -7.00
N GLY A 14 -8.52 -10.27 -6.54
CA GLY A 14 -9.33 -9.28 -7.26
C GLY A 14 -10.84 -9.55 -7.21
N ALA A 15 -11.36 -10.23 -6.19
CA ALA A 15 -12.76 -10.66 -6.10
C ALA A 15 -13.80 -9.58 -6.41
N ARG A 16 -13.61 -8.33 -5.96
CA ARG A 16 -14.50 -7.20 -6.26
C ARG A 16 -14.40 -6.71 -7.71
N PHE A 17 -13.33 -6.99 -8.40
CA PHE A 17 -13.09 -6.63 -9.79
C PHE A 17 -13.46 -7.77 -10.77
N GLY A 18 -13.59 -9.00 -10.26
CA GLY A 18 -13.86 -10.21 -11.03
C GLY A 18 -12.61 -10.96 -11.52
N GLU A 19 -11.44 -10.34 -11.46
CA GLU A 19 -10.17 -10.95 -11.87
C GLU A 19 -8.97 -10.33 -11.13
N PRO A 20 -7.78 -10.96 -11.13
CA PRO A 20 -6.56 -10.38 -10.57
C PRO A 20 -6.07 -9.18 -11.40
N LYS A 21 -6.74 -8.02 -11.24
CA LYS A 21 -6.55 -6.80 -12.03
C LYS A 21 -5.11 -6.27 -12.05
N GLN A 22 -4.30 -6.58 -11.01
CA GLN A 22 -2.90 -6.15 -10.95
C GLN A 22 -2.06 -6.70 -12.11
N PHE A 23 -2.52 -7.77 -12.77
CA PHE A 23 -1.85 -8.37 -13.94
C PHE A 23 -2.56 -8.04 -15.26
N LYS A 24 -3.71 -7.34 -15.21
CA LYS A 24 -4.43 -6.87 -16.38
C LYS A 24 -3.68 -5.70 -17.02
N SER A 25 -3.67 -5.65 -18.35
CA SER A 25 -3.04 -4.56 -19.11
C SER A 25 -3.87 -3.28 -19.01
N LEU A 26 -3.24 -2.22 -18.54
CA LEU A 26 -3.75 -0.85 -18.51
C LEU A 26 -2.83 -0.01 -19.39
N ALA A 27 -3.35 0.61 -20.46
CA ALA A 27 -2.55 1.38 -21.42
C ALA A 27 -1.27 0.63 -21.89
N GLY A 28 -1.40 -0.67 -22.23
CA GLY A 28 -0.31 -1.49 -22.77
C GLY A 28 0.66 -2.10 -21.75
N LEU A 29 0.55 -1.78 -20.48
CA LEU A 29 1.40 -2.30 -19.41
C LEU A 29 0.55 -2.86 -18.26
N PRO A 30 0.87 -4.03 -17.67
CA PRO A 30 0.15 -4.52 -16.50
C PRO A 30 0.09 -3.49 -15.37
N LEU A 31 -1.09 -3.33 -14.74
CA LEU A 31 -1.35 -2.36 -13.67
C LEU A 31 -0.26 -2.36 -12.59
N LEU A 32 0.24 -3.54 -12.23
CA LEU A 32 1.32 -3.71 -11.26
C LEU A 32 2.56 -2.88 -11.61
N PHE A 33 2.96 -2.84 -12.87
CA PHE A 33 4.18 -2.14 -13.26
C PHE A 33 4.00 -0.61 -13.29
N HIS A 34 2.78 -0.11 -13.55
CA HIS A 34 2.47 1.31 -13.33
C HIS A 34 2.66 1.69 -11.86
N CYS A 35 2.16 0.84 -10.93
CA CYS A 35 2.32 1.09 -9.49
C CYS A 35 3.79 1.06 -9.04
N LEU A 36 4.66 0.30 -9.70
CA LEU A 36 6.07 0.19 -9.33
C LEU A 36 6.91 1.38 -9.81
N SER A 37 6.57 1.98 -10.93
CA SER A 37 7.36 3.01 -11.60
C SER A 37 7.84 4.14 -10.68
N PRO A 38 7.01 4.79 -9.85
CA PRO A 38 7.45 5.85 -8.95
C PRO A 38 8.43 5.39 -7.86
N PHE A 39 8.35 4.11 -7.45
CA PHE A 39 9.28 3.53 -6.47
C PHE A 39 10.66 3.28 -7.07
N PHE A 40 10.75 3.00 -8.36
CA PHE A 40 12.05 2.93 -9.05
C PHE A 40 12.71 4.29 -9.17
N LEU A 41 11.95 5.35 -9.38
CA LEU A 41 12.46 6.72 -9.48
C LEU A 41 12.87 7.29 -8.11
N SER A 42 12.16 6.96 -7.04
CA SER A 42 12.41 7.52 -5.71
C SER A 42 13.80 7.16 -5.18
N LYS A 43 14.63 8.16 -4.92
CA LYS A 43 15.99 7.99 -4.34
C LYS A 43 15.97 7.51 -2.89
N THR A 44 14.84 7.64 -2.19
CA THR A 44 14.69 7.18 -0.80
C THR A 44 14.47 5.67 -0.70
N ILE A 45 13.83 5.06 -1.68
CA ILE A 45 13.59 3.62 -1.73
C ILE A 45 14.85 2.90 -2.21
N LYS A 46 15.36 1.94 -1.41
CA LYS A 46 16.59 1.20 -1.70
C LYS A 46 16.36 -0.20 -2.24
N GLU A 47 15.23 -0.82 -1.90
CA GLU A 47 14.80 -2.11 -2.44
C GLU A 47 13.27 -2.14 -2.52
N ILE A 48 12.76 -3.01 -3.37
CA ILE A 48 11.33 -3.27 -3.54
C ILE A 48 11.10 -4.76 -3.28
N ILE A 49 10.14 -5.05 -2.42
CA ILE A 49 9.66 -6.41 -2.16
C ILE A 49 8.27 -6.51 -2.76
N LEU A 50 8.14 -7.28 -3.81
CA LEU A 50 6.90 -7.48 -4.53
C LEU A 50 6.30 -8.82 -4.15
N ILE A 51 5.09 -8.80 -3.61
CA ILE A 51 4.41 -9.99 -3.09
C ILE A 51 3.33 -10.39 -4.08
N VAL A 52 3.45 -11.58 -4.67
CA VAL A 52 2.52 -12.09 -5.70
C VAL A 52 2.02 -13.50 -5.36
N GLN A 53 1.01 -13.97 -6.07
CA GLN A 53 0.59 -15.37 -6.02
C GLN A 53 1.68 -16.28 -6.60
N SER A 54 1.78 -17.52 -6.11
CA SER A 54 2.81 -18.48 -6.54
C SER A 54 2.82 -18.70 -8.06
N ASN A 55 1.65 -18.79 -8.68
CA ASN A 55 1.48 -18.95 -10.13
C ASN A 55 1.81 -17.70 -10.97
N LYS A 56 2.09 -16.56 -10.33
CA LYS A 56 2.44 -15.29 -10.99
C LYS A 56 3.90 -14.90 -10.87
N ILE A 57 4.72 -15.70 -10.19
CA ILE A 57 6.14 -15.39 -9.95
C ILE A 57 6.90 -15.27 -11.27
N GLU A 58 6.80 -16.25 -12.16
CA GLU A 58 7.54 -16.26 -13.42
C GLU A 58 7.08 -15.15 -14.37
N PHE A 59 5.77 -14.90 -14.45
CA PHE A 59 5.23 -13.75 -15.19
C PHE A 59 5.84 -12.43 -14.68
N THR A 60 5.86 -12.27 -13.36
CA THR A 60 6.38 -11.05 -12.71
C THR A 60 7.87 -10.85 -12.95
N LYS A 61 8.67 -11.90 -12.79
CA LYS A 61 10.12 -11.85 -13.05
C LYS A 61 10.44 -11.48 -14.50
N LYS A 62 9.75 -12.11 -15.47
CA LYS A 62 9.90 -11.77 -16.89
C LYS A 62 9.58 -10.32 -17.19
N GLY A 63 8.46 -9.79 -16.63
CA GLY A 63 8.08 -8.40 -16.78
C GLY A 63 9.10 -7.42 -16.18
N LEU A 64 9.62 -7.72 -15.00
CA LEU A 64 10.67 -6.91 -14.35
C LEU A 64 11.97 -6.88 -15.17
N GLN A 65 12.36 -8.01 -15.77
CA GLN A 65 13.53 -8.08 -16.65
C GLN A 65 13.35 -7.23 -17.92
N ALA A 66 12.16 -7.27 -18.52
CA ALA A 66 11.84 -6.48 -19.71
C ALA A 66 11.92 -4.97 -19.47
N LEU A 67 11.57 -4.52 -18.25
CA LEU A 67 11.56 -3.10 -17.88
C LEU A 67 12.94 -2.55 -17.47
N LYS A 68 13.96 -3.41 -17.37
CA LYS A 68 15.38 -3.05 -17.08
C LYS A 68 15.56 -2.09 -15.90
N PHE A 69 14.78 -2.27 -14.84
CA PHE A 69 14.92 -1.45 -13.64
C PHE A 69 16.24 -1.71 -12.91
N GLU A 70 16.94 -0.65 -12.51
CA GLU A 70 18.24 -0.76 -11.83
C GLU A 70 18.14 -1.17 -10.35
N LYS A 71 16.98 -0.92 -9.70
CA LYS A 71 16.83 -1.25 -8.29
C LYS A 71 16.60 -2.73 -8.05
N LYS A 72 17.12 -3.20 -6.92
CA LYS A 72 16.91 -4.57 -6.46
C LYS A 72 15.43 -4.82 -6.17
N VAL A 73 14.83 -5.76 -6.89
CA VAL A 73 13.48 -6.25 -6.65
C VAL A 73 13.55 -7.70 -6.19
N LYS A 74 12.92 -7.99 -5.04
CA LYS A 74 12.67 -9.36 -4.59
C LYS A 74 11.20 -9.69 -4.85
N VAL A 75 10.95 -10.83 -5.46
CA VAL A 75 9.60 -11.37 -5.66
C VAL A 75 9.38 -12.49 -4.65
N VAL A 76 8.34 -12.37 -3.82
CA VAL A 76 8.01 -13.32 -2.76
C VAL A 76 6.55 -13.78 -2.88
N ILE A 77 6.24 -14.95 -2.31
CA ILE A 77 4.90 -15.51 -2.32
C ILE A 77 4.06 -14.83 -1.23
N GLY A 78 2.81 -14.47 -1.56
CA GLY A 78 1.84 -13.94 -0.62
C GLY A 78 1.29 -14.99 0.34
N GLY A 79 0.66 -14.51 1.41
CA GLY A 79 -0.10 -15.32 2.36
C GLY A 79 -1.57 -15.41 2.00
N GLN A 80 -2.36 -16.02 2.89
CA GLN A 80 -3.80 -16.19 2.70
C GLN A 80 -4.56 -14.85 2.79
N LYS A 81 -4.12 -13.97 3.70
CA LYS A 81 -4.67 -12.62 3.90
C LYS A 81 -3.68 -11.56 3.41
N ARG A 82 -4.18 -10.33 3.21
CA ARG A 82 -3.33 -9.17 2.87
C ARG A 82 -2.27 -8.94 3.96
N GLN A 83 -2.66 -9.03 5.23
CA GLN A 83 -1.79 -8.90 6.40
C GLN A 83 -0.62 -9.90 6.35
N ASP A 84 -0.89 -11.18 6.04
CA ASP A 84 0.14 -12.22 5.91
C ASP A 84 1.10 -11.91 4.75
N SER A 85 0.56 -11.41 3.64
CA SER A 85 1.37 -11.00 2.48
C SER A 85 2.32 -9.86 2.84
N VAL A 86 1.84 -8.85 3.58
CA VAL A 86 2.67 -7.74 4.06
C VAL A 86 3.73 -8.25 5.03
N LYS A 87 3.37 -9.12 5.99
CA LYS A 87 4.31 -9.76 6.91
C LYS A 87 5.43 -10.48 6.16
N ASN A 88 5.09 -11.30 5.16
CA ASN A 88 6.07 -12.00 4.32
C ASN A 88 7.02 -11.01 3.62
N GLY A 89 6.48 -9.91 3.10
CA GLY A 89 7.27 -8.84 2.49
C GLY A 89 8.24 -8.17 3.45
N ILE A 90 7.80 -7.85 4.67
CA ILE A 90 8.64 -7.24 5.70
C ILE A 90 9.77 -8.19 6.11
N LEU A 91 9.49 -9.47 6.30
CA LEU A 91 10.48 -10.49 6.64
C LEU A 91 11.53 -10.69 5.53
N ALA A 92 11.13 -10.55 4.25
CA ALA A 92 12.02 -10.64 3.11
C ALA A 92 12.89 -9.39 2.89
N SER A 93 12.56 -8.26 3.55
CA SER A 93 13.34 -7.02 3.44
C SER A 93 14.71 -7.14 4.10
N SER A 94 15.68 -6.33 3.66
CA SER A 94 17.04 -6.32 4.21
C SER A 94 17.05 -6.10 5.73
N ASN A 95 18.01 -6.74 6.43
CA ASN A 95 18.23 -6.53 7.86
C ASN A 95 18.59 -5.07 8.19
N SER A 96 19.20 -4.35 7.25
CA SER A 96 19.53 -2.93 7.39
C SER A 96 18.34 -1.98 7.21
N THR A 97 17.17 -2.50 6.76
CA THR A 97 15.94 -1.71 6.59
C THR A 97 15.45 -1.18 7.92
N LYS A 98 15.30 0.13 8.02
CA LYS A 98 14.76 0.83 9.19
C LYS A 98 13.30 1.25 9.01
N LEU A 99 12.92 1.58 7.78
CA LEU A 99 11.57 1.98 7.42
C LEU A 99 11.02 1.05 6.34
N VAL A 100 9.74 0.73 6.44
CA VAL A 100 8.98 0.01 5.42
C VAL A 100 7.88 0.91 4.87
N CYS A 101 7.80 1.00 3.54
CA CYS A 101 6.84 1.79 2.81
C CYS A 101 5.89 0.85 2.08
N ILE A 102 4.68 0.68 2.59
CA ILE A 102 3.70 -0.30 2.10
C ILE A 102 2.77 0.39 1.11
N HIS A 103 2.62 -0.19 -0.09
CA HIS A 103 1.79 0.40 -1.12
C HIS A 103 0.97 -0.65 -1.87
N ASP A 104 -0.32 -0.37 -2.03
CA ASP A 104 -1.26 -1.25 -2.75
C ASP A 104 -0.94 -1.28 -4.25
N ALA A 105 -0.73 -2.47 -4.81
CA ALA A 105 -0.50 -2.69 -6.25
C ALA A 105 -1.71 -2.31 -7.16
N ALA A 106 -2.74 -1.73 -6.60
CA ALA A 106 -3.92 -1.24 -7.28
C ALA A 106 -4.06 0.30 -7.27
N ARG A 107 -2.99 1.03 -6.92
CA ARG A 107 -2.92 2.51 -6.95
C ARG A 107 -1.80 2.97 -7.89
N PRO A 108 -2.03 3.02 -9.20
CA PRO A 108 -0.98 3.31 -10.19
C PRO A 108 -0.51 4.76 -10.21
N PHE A 109 -1.26 5.69 -9.59
CA PHE A 109 -1.03 7.14 -9.68
C PHE A 109 -0.31 7.72 -8.46
N VAL A 110 0.32 6.89 -7.64
CA VAL A 110 1.20 7.39 -6.58
C VAL A 110 2.37 8.16 -7.20
N THR A 111 2.76 9.27 -6.59
CA THR A 111 3.89 10.07 -7.06
C THR A 111 5.12 9.87 -6.18
N GLU A 112 6.31 10.11 -6.73
CA GLU A 112 7.55 10.13 -5.96
C GLU A 112 7.47 11.11 -4.78
N ASN A 113 6.81 12.25 -4.96
CA ASN A 113 6.63 13.25 -3.91
C ASN A 113 5.83 12.69 -2.72
N LEU A 114 4.73 11.95 -2.95
CA LEU A 114 3.96 11.31 -1.89
C LEU A 114 4.78 10.23 -1.16
N ILE A 115 5.55 9.42 -1.89
CA ILE A 115 6.46 8.43 -1.30
C ILE A 115 7.47 9.14 -0.38
N ASN A 116 8.15 10.16 -0.88
CA ASN A 116 9.19 10.88 -0.13
C ASN A 116 8.62 11.62 1.08
N LYS A 117 7.41 12.21 0.98
CA LYS A 117 6.71 12.85 2.11
C LYS A 117 6.38 11.83 3.21
N SER A 118 5.83 10.66 2.86
CA SER A 118 5.49 9.63 3.85
C SER A 118 6.73 9.14 4.60
N VAL A 119 7.85 8.94 3.90
CA VAL A 119 9.13 8.54 4.49
C VAL A 119 9.69 9.64 5.41
N SER A 120 9.63 10.90 4.99
CA SER A 120 10.21 12.01 5.75
C SER A 120 9.55 12.22 7.11
N LEU A 121 8.25 12.01 7.23
CA LEU A 121 7.51 12.17 8.48
C LEU A 121 7.81 11.10 9.53
N CYS A 122 8.31 9.94 9.12
CA CYS A 122 8.79 8.91 10.06
C CYS A 122 10.05 9.32 10.84
N LYS A 123 10.63 10.48 10.57
CA LYS A 123 11.68 11.08 11.43
C LYS A 123 11.12 11.56 12.77
N SER A 124 9.87 12.02 12.81
CA SER A 124 9.21 12.61 13.98
C SER A 124 7.99 11.85 14.46
N ALA A 125 7.68 10.70 13.83
CA ALA A 125 6.58 9.81 14.22
C ALA A 125 6.99 8.35 14.00
N ASP A 126 6.13 7.42 14.42
CA ASP A 126 6.37 5.98 14.28
C ASP A 126 5.86 5.46 12.92
N GLY A 127 4.96 6.21 12.32
CA GLY A 127 4.47 5.98 10.98
C GLY A 127 3.85 7.22 10.35
N ALA A 128 3.55 7.11 9.07
CA ALA A 128 2.86 8.13 8.28
C ALA A 128 1.94 7.46 7.25
N VAL A 129 0.70 7.91 7.17
CA VAL A 129 -0.33 7.40 6.27
C VAL A 129 -0.74 8.50 5.31
N ILE A 130 -0.69 8.23 4.02
CA ILE A 130 -1.25 9.11 3.01
C ILE A 130 -2.78 9.02 3.11
N ALA A 131 -3.46 10.17 3.17
CA ALA A 131 -4.91 10.22 3.23
C ALA A 131 -5.46 11.51 2.60
N CYS A 132 -6.71 11.46 2.14
CA CYS A 132 -7.45 12.64 1.66
C CYS A 132 -8.56 12.98 2.64
N PRO A 133 -8.81 14.29 2.94
CA PRO A 133 -9.98 14.66 3.72
C PRO A 133 -11.26 14.27 2.97
N SER A 134 -12.30 13.89 3.70
CA SER A 134 -13.60 13.63 3.09
C SER A 134 -14.21 14.92 2.56
N VAL A 135 -14.64 14.92 1.31
CA VAL A 135 -15.38 16.06 0.69
C VAL A 135 -16.88 15.92 0.87
N ASP A 136 -17.37 14.70 0.98
CA ASP A 136 -18.79 14.40 1.14
C ASP A 136 -19.22 14.41 2.60
N THR A 137 -20.53 14.55 2.83
CA THR A 137 -21.13 14.38 4.14
C THR A 137 -21.15 12.91 4.53
N VAL A 138 -20.45 12.55 5.60
CA VAL A 138 -20.31 11.17 6.07
C VAL A 138 -21.42 10.81 7.05
N LYS A 139 -22.14 9.73 6.77
CA LYS A 139 -23.21 9.18 7.62
C LYS A 139 -22.76 7.85 8.23
N LEU A 140 -22.97 7.71 9.52
CA LEU A 140 -22.85 6.42 10.19
C LEU A 140 -24.15 5.65 9.97
N ASN A 141 -24.05 4.50 9.31
CA ASN A 141 -25.19 3.63 9.01
C ASN A 141 -25.46 2.64 10.16
N ASP A 142 -26.73 2.44 10.46
CA ASP A 142 -27.22 1.40 11.37
C ASP A 142 -28.43 0.69 10.71
N ASN A 143 -28.20 -0.51 10.16
CA ASN A 143 -29.23 -1.31 9.50
C ASN A 143 -30.09 -0.57 8.46
N GLY A 144 -29.46 0.31 7.66
CA GLY A 144 -30.13 1.10 6.61
C GLY A 144 -30.64 2.47 7.08
N PHE A 145 -30.57 2.76 8.39
CA PHE A 145 -30.94 4.05 8.95
C PHE A 145 -29.70 4.93 9.22
N ILE A 146 -29.86 6.24 9.17
CA ILE A 146 -28.82 7.18 9.58
C ILE A 146 -28.76 7.23 11.11
N ARG A 147 -27.70 6.68 11.70
CA ARG A 147 -27.45 6.78 13.13
C ARG A 147 -26.90 8.15 13.53
N LYS A 148 -25.93 8.67 12.76
CA LYS A 148 -25.25 9.95 13.04
C LYS A 148 -24.62 10.52 11.77
N THR A 149 -24.58 11.86 11.67
CA THR A 149 -23.70 12.56 10.73
C THR A 149 -22.38 12.84 11.43
N LEU A 150 -21.26 12.45 10.81
CA LEU A 150 -19.92 12.73 11.35
C LEU A 150 -19.44 14.09 10.85
N ASP A 151 -18.62 14.79 11.66
CA ASP A 151 -17.95 16.00 11.19
C ASP A 151 -16.89 15.58 10.15
N ARG A 152 -17.09 15.98 8.90
CA ARG A 152 -16.19 15.63 7.82
C ARG A 152 -14.79 16.23 7.95
N ASN A 153 -14.62 17.29 8.77
CA ASN A 153 -13.31 17.90 9.01
C ASN A 153 -12.37 16.94 9.75
N ASP A 154 -12.93 16.00 10.52
CA ASP A 154 -12.17 14.98 11.24
C ASP A 154 -12.01 13.67 10.46
N ILE A 155 -12.65 13.54 9.28
CA ILE A 155 -12.68 12.30 8.50
C ILE A 155 -11.68 12.36 7.35
N TRP A 156 -10.74 11.43 7.38
CA TRP A 156 -9.76 11.26 6.34
C TRP A 156 -9.84 9.86 5.75
N LEU A 157 -9.80 9.77 4.42
CA LEU A 157 -9.85 8.52 3.69
C LEU A 157 -8.43 8.03 3.45
N ALA A 158 -8.04 6.96 4.14
CA ALA A 158 -6.71 6.40 4.07
C ALA A 158 -6.37 5.88 2.67
N GLN A 159 -5.18 6.25 2.22
CA GLN A 159 -4.56 5.75 1.00
C GLN A 159 -3.27 5.03 1.35
N THR A 160 -2.53 4.61 0.34
CA THR A 160 -1.13 4.21 0.44
C THR A 160 -0.27 5.08 -0.49
N PRO A 161 1.04 5.29 -0.21
CA PRO A 161 1.88 4.57 0.75
C PRO A 161 1.53 4.83 2.22
N GLN A 162 1.74 3.79 3.02
CA GLN A 162 1.81 3.85 4.47
C GLN A 162 3.23 3.48 4.88
N THR A 163 3.92 4.38 5.56
CA THR A 163 5.33 4.19 5.93
C THR A 163 5.48 4.09 7.44
N PHE A 164 6.23 3.10 7.92
CA PHE A 164 6.37 2.81 9.34
C PHE A 164 7.81 2.46 9.70
N LYS A 165 8.18 2.68 10.98
CA LYS A 165 9.39 2.10 11.56
C LYS A 165 9.26 0.58 11.57
N LYS A 166 10.16 -0.13 10.86
CA LYS A 166 10.09 -1.59 10.65
C LYS A 166 9.96 -2.35 11.97
N GLU A 167 10.78 -2.02 12.95
CA GLU A 167 10.77 -2.71 14.26
C GLU A 167 9.43 -2.58 14.98
N LYS A 168 8.83 -1.38 14.96
CA LYS A 168 7.53 -1.13 15.60
C LYS A 168 6.40 -1.84 14.89
N LEU A 169 6.41 -1.82 13.55
CA LEU A 169 5.41 -2.53 12.77
C LEU A 169 5.48 -4.05 12.97
N ILE A 170 6.68 -4.63 13.07
CA ILE A 170 6.82 -6.07 13.39
C ILE A 170 6.20 -6.38 14.76
N LYS A 171 6.40 -5.54 15.77
CA LYS A 171 5.78 -5.70 17.09
C LYS A 171 4.25 -5.62 16.98
N ALA A 172 3.72 -4.66 16.21
CA ALA A 172 2.29 -4.50 16.00
C ALA A 172 1.65 -5.70 15.27
N ILE A 173 2.31 -6.21 14.24
CA ILE A 173 1.86 -7.42 13.53
C ILE A 173 1.85 -8.64 14.45
N ASN A 174 2.90 -8.85 15.24
CA ASN A 174 2.94 -9.97 16.19
C ASN A 174 1.85 -9.86 17.27
N ASN A 175 1.56 -8.65 17.75
CA ASN A 175 0.45 -8.42 18.67
C ASN A 175 -0.90 -8.74 17.99
N ALA A 176 -1.12 -8.29 16.76
CA ALA A 176 -2.33 -8.58 16.00
C ALA A 176 -2.52 -10.10 15.77
N ASP A 177 -1.44 -10.83 15.48
CA ASP A 177 -1.48 -12.30 15.35
C ASP A 177 -1.87 -12.98 16.65
N ASN A 178 -1.33 -12.51 17.78
CA ASN A 178 -1.62 -13.07 19.11
C ASN A 178 -3.05 -12.76 19.60
N THR A 179 -3.60 -11.61 19.23
CA THR A 179 -4.96 -11.18 19.64
C THR A 179 -6.03 -11.56 18.64
N GLY A 180 -5.66 -12.09 17.46
CA GLY A 180 -6.59 -12.39 16.38
C GLY A 180 -7.13 -11.15 15.66
N LEU A 181 -6.50 -9.99 15.81
CA LEU A 181 -6.90 -8.75 15.15
C LEU A 181 -6.75 -8.86 13.64
N ILE A 182 -7.83 -8.67 12.92
CA ILE A 182 -7.82 -8.53 11.45
C ILE A 182 -7.92 -7.05 11.13
N ALA A 183 -6.80 -6.47 10.74
CA ALA A 183 -6.71 -5.06 10.40
C ALA A 183 -7.06 -4.80 8.93
N THR A 184 -7.72 -3.67 8.66
CA THR A 184 -8.03 -3.22 7.29
C THR A 184 -6.79 -2.68 6.58
N ASP A 185 -5.87 -2.11 7.33
CA ASP A 185 -4.54 -1.66 6.90
C ASP A 185 -3.53 -1.75 8.07
N GLU A 186 -2.28 -1.38 7.81
CA GLU A 186 -1.22 -1.50 8.81
C GLU A 186 -1.31 -0.44 9.91
N SER A 187 -1.96 0.70 9.65
CA SER A 187 -2.10 1.76 10.66
C SER A 187 -2.93 1.31 11.85
N VAL A 188 -3.97 0.53 11.63
CA VAL A 188 -4.83 -0.03 12.70
C VAL A 188 -4.00 -0.83 13.71
N MET A 189 -3.09 -1.68 13.25
CA MET A 189 -2.23 -2.47 14.16
C MET A 189 -1.27 -1.57 14.94
N MET A 190 -0.78 -0.50 14.33
CA MET A 190 0.11 0.47 14.98
C MET A 190 -0.63 1.31 16.01
N GLU A 191 -1.87 1.71 15.72
CA GLU A 191 -2.77 2.47 16.61
C GLU A 191 -3.11 1.66 17.86
N GLU A 192 -3.42 0.37 17.73
CA GLU A 192 -3.65 -0.55 18.87
C GLU A 192 -2.45 -0.65 19.83
N MET A 193 -1.25 -0.44 19.31
CA MET A 193 -0.03 -0.40 20.10
C MET A 193 0.30 0.98 20.69
N GLY A 194 -0.57 1.98 20.48
CA GLY A 194 -0.36 3.36 20.93
C GLY A 194 0.78 4.10 20.21
N TYR A 195 1.18 3.65 19.02
CA TYR A 195 2.23 4.32 18.26
C TYR A 195 1.72 5.59 17.55
N SER A 196 2.59 6.59 17.44
CA SER A 196 2.24 7.86 16.81
C SER A 196 2.26 7.75 15.29
N ILE A 197 1.10 7.97 14.66
CA ILE A 197 0.93 7.94 13.20
C ILE A 197 0.52 9.32 12.70
N LYS A 198 1.26 9.86 11.73
CA LYS A 198 0.94 11.14 11.09
C LYS A 198 0.14 10.94 9.82
N LEU A 199 -0.87 11.77 9.61
CA LEU A 199 -1.53 11.90 8.33
C LEU A 199 -0.70 12.78 7.39
N VAL A 200 -0.64 12.37 6.12
CA VAL A 200 -0.02 13.11 5.01
C VAL A 200 -1.09 13.39 4.00
N LYS A 201 -1.29 14.67 3.66
CA LYS A 201 -2.26 15.02 2.62
C LYS A 201 -1.89 14.32 1.31
N GLY A 202 -2.80 13.48 0.85
CA GLY A 202 -2.73 12.68 -0.37
C GLY A 202 -3.19 13.44 -1.61
N ASP A 203 -3.50 12.67 -2.63
CA ASP A 203 -4.01 13.13 -3.91
C ASP A 203 -5.23 12.29 -4.29
N GLU A 204 -6.30 12.93 -4.77
CA GLU A 204 -7.52 12.25 -5.22
C GLU A 204 -7.27 11.34 -6.42
N ASN A 205 -6.26 11.64 -7.24
CA ASN A 205 -5.83 10.78 -8.33
C ASN A 205 -5.07 9.54 -7.86
N ASN A 206 -4.59 9.48 -6.62
CA ASN A 206 -4.02 8.28 -6.02
C ASN A 206 -5.12 7.30 -5.53
N PHE A 207 -6.23 7.21 -6.25
CA PHE A 207 -7.32 6.30 -5.92
C PHE A 207 -6.94 4.83 -6.14
N LYS A 208 -7.64 3.94 -5.46
CA LYS A 208 -7.48 2.50 -5.60
C LYS A 208 -8.43 1.97 -6.67
N ILE A 209 -7.89 1.39 -7.72
CA ILE A 209 -8.71 0.69 -8.70
C ILE A 209 -9.35 -0.53 -8.03
N THR A 210 -10.68 -0.48 -7.86
CA THR A 210 -11.45 -1.52 -7.16
C THR A 210 -12.56 -2.09 -8.03
N THR A 211 -13.15 -1.26 -8.88
CA THR A 211 -14.28 -1.56 -9.78
C THR A 211 -13.89 -1.32 -11.23
N MET A 212 -14.77 -1.72 -12.16
CA MET A 212 -14.61 -1.40 -13.59
C MET A 212 -14.72 0.12 -13.83
N HIS A 213 -15.53 0.84 -13.06
CA HIS A 213 -15.59 2.30 -13.14
C HIS A 213 -14.25 2.95 -12.82
N ASP A 214 -13.55 2.46 -11.75
CA ASP A 214 -12.21 2.94 -11.44
C ASP A 214 -11.22 2.63 -12.56
N TRP A 215 -11.40 1.50 -13.25
CA TRP A 215 -10.55 1.11 -14.38
C TRP A 215 -10.69 2.09 -15.55
N ILE A 216 -11.92 2.39 -15.95
CA ILE A 216 -12.20 3.37 -17.01
C ILE A 216 -11.63 4.75 -16.64
N ARG A 217 -11.83 5.17 -15.39
CA ARG A 217 -11.21 6.41 -14.89
C ARG A 217 -9.68 6.36 -15.00
N ALA A 218 -9.07 5.24 -14.67
CA ALA A 218 -7.61 5.09 -14.78
C ALA A 218 -7.12 5.15 -16.23
N GLU A 219 -7.84 4.55 -17.18
CA GLU A 219 -7.53 4.63 -18.61
C GLU A 219 -7.55 6.07 -19.14
N SER A 220 -8.44 6.91 -18.61
CA SER A 220 -8.54 8.31 -19.03
C SER A 220 -7.43 9.22 -18.47
N LEU A 221 -6.64 8.74 -17.50
CA LEU A 221 -5.55 9.50 -16.87
C LEU A 221 -4.15 9.10 -17.38
N LEU A 222 -4.05 8.08 -18.21
CA LEU A 222 -2.81 7.57 -18.81
C LEU A 222 -2.72 7.92 -20.29
#